data_4b61a4980bcb46fee3c438e971657fbe
#
_entry.id   4b61a4980bcb46fee3c438e971657fbe
#
_cell.length_a   1.000
_cell.length_b   1.000
_cell.length_c   1.000
_cell.angle_alpha   90.00
_cell.angle_beta   90.00
_cell.angle_gamma   90.00
#
_symmetry.space_group_name_H-M   'P 1'
#
loop_
_entity.id
_entity.type
_entity.pdbx_description
1 polymer ?
#
loop_
_entity_poly.entity_id
_entity_poly.type
_entity_poly.pdbx_seq_one_letter_code
_entity_poly.pdbx_strand_id
1 'polypeptide(L)'
;MPVYNAPTRDTRFIVNEVLRLDSYGNLPGFENATPDMTDAIIAEAGRFVSEVIAPINLSGDREGCTRHPDGTVTTPAGFKEAYRQYVEGGWGTLSAPAAYGGQDLPHVMGLIMELYLASAKDRKSTRLNSSHVLIS
;
A
#
# COMPACT_ATOMS: atom_id res chain seq x y z
N MET A 1 3.44 -20.27 11.50
CA MET A 1 3.32 -18.82 11.51
C MET A 1 1.95 -18.44 10.96
N PRO A 2 1.28 -17.46 11.54
CA PRO A 2 0.04 -17.00 10.94
C PRO A 2 0.34 -16.39 9.56
N VAL A 3 -0.38 -16.85 8.55
CA VAL A 3 -0.30 -16.31 7.19
C VAL A 3 -1.20 -15.08 7.14
N TYR A 4 -0.63 -13.95 6.74
CA TYR A 4 -1.41 -12.75 6.53
C TYR A 4 -2.28 -12.89 5.27
N ASN A 5 -3.55 -12.57 5.41
CA ASN A 5 -4.49 -12.45 4.29
C ASN A 5 -5.15 -11.07 4.36
N ALA A 6 -4.98 -10.28 3.32
CA ALA A 6 -5.64 -8.98 3.24
C ALA A 6 -7.18 -9.13 3.27
N PRO A 7 -7.92 -8.28 4.03
CA PRO A 7 -9.37 -8.39 4.19
C PRO A 7 -10.12 -7.85 2.95
N THR A 8 -9.81 -8.40 1.78
CA THR A 8 -10.33 -7.92 0.49
C THR A 8 -11.86 -8.04 0.38
N ARG A 9 -12.44 -9.07 0.98
CA ARG A 9 -13.89 -9.28 1.00
C ARG A 9 -14.60 -8.16 1.77
N ASP A 10 -14.11 -7.86 2.97
CA ASP A 10 -14.70 -6.83 3.82
C ASP A 10 -14.49 -5.44 3.20
N THR A 11 -13.34 -5.21 2.60
CA THR A 11 -13.04 -3.97 1.88
C THR A 11 -13.99 -3.76 0.70
N ARG A 12 -14.24 -4.79 -0.11
CA ARG A 12 -15.21 -4.71 -1.21
C ARG A 12 -16.61 -4.42 -0.70
N PHE A 13 -17.02 -5.07 0.38
CA PHE A 13 -18.32 -4.80 0.98
C PHE A 13 -18.44 -3.34 1.42
N ILE A 14 -17.42 -2.80 2.07
CA ILE A 14 -17.41 -1.39 2.50
C ILE A 14 -17.46 -0.46 1.28
N VAL A 15 -16.64 -0.67 0.28
CA VAL A 15 -16.54 0.20 -0.89
C VAL A 15 -17.83 0.17 -1.73
N ASN A 16 -18.37 -1.02 -1.97
CA ASN A 16 -19.49 -1.20 -2.91
C ASN A 16 -20.86 -1.05 -2.24
N GLU A 17 -21.02 -1.55 -1.02
CA GLU A 17 -22.34 -1.62 -0.37
C GLU A 17 -22.54 -0.49 0.66
N VAL A 18 -21.51 -0.16 1.43
CA VAL A 18 -21.61 0.84 2.49
C VAL A 18 -21.36 2.24 1.94
N LEU A 19 -20.20 2.44 1.30
CA LEU A 19 -19.85 3.74 0.72
C LEU A 19 -20.55 4.00 -0.61
N ARG A 20 -20.87 2.96 -1.35
CA ARG A 20 -21.46 3.03 -2.69
C ARG A 20 -20.68 3.97 -3.60
N LEU A 21 -19.39 3.71 -3.74
CA LEU A 21 -18.44 4.60 -4.42
C LEU A 21 -18.87 4.89 -5.88
N ASP A 22 -19.52 3.94 -6.52
CA ASP A 22 -20.10 4.05 -7.86
C ASP A 22 -21.15 5.17 -7.99
N SER A 23 -21.83 5.52 -6.90
CA SER A 23 -22.85 6.59 -6.90
C SER A 23 -22.26 8.00 -7.00
N TYR A 24 -20.95 8.16 -6.85
CA TYR A 24 -20.22 9.44 -6.89
C TYR A 24 -19.52 9.73 -8.22
N GLY A 25 -19.75 8.92 -9.25
CA GLY A 25 -19.11 9.07 -10.57
C GLY A 25 -19.34 10.40 -11.27
N ASN A 26 -20.30 11.20 -10.79
CA ASN A 26 -20.56 12.57 -11.25
C ASN A 26 -19.66 13.63 -10.58
N LEU A 27 -18.86 13.24 -9.59
CA LEU A 27 -17.95 14.14 -8.90
C LEU A 27 -16.54 14.11 -9.51
N PRO A 28 -15.85 15.25 -9.61
CA PRO A 28 -14.46 15.28 -10.07
C PRO A 28 -13.57 14.33 -9.24
N GLY A 29 -12.76 13.52 -9.94
CA GLY A 29 -11.87 12.53 -9.32
C GLY A 29 -12.52 11.19 -8.96
N PHE A 30 -13.82 11.01 -9.23
CA PHE A 30 -14.52 9.74 -9.00
C PHE A 30 -14.90 9.02 -10.31
N GLU A 31 -14.72 9.65 -11.44
CA GLU A 31 -15.14 9.13 -12.75
C GLU A 31 -14.54 7.77 -13.07
N ASN A 32 -13.29 7.54 -12.61
CA ASN A 32 -12.54 6.31 -12.85
C ASN A 32 -12.76 5.24 -11.76
N ALA A 33 -13.46 5.57 -10.68
CA ALA A 33 -13.72 4.66 -9.56
C ALA A 33 -14.92 3.73 -9.84
N THR A 34 -14.92 3.07 -11.00
CA THR A 34 -15.93 2.08 -11.33
C THR A 34 -15.80 0.84 -10.46
N PRO A 35 -16.88 0.07 -10.21
CA PRO A 35 -16.81 -1.17 -9.42
C PRO A 35 -15.74 -2.14 -9.90
N ASP A 36 -15.63 -2.34 -11.21
CA ASP A 36 -14.62 -3.23 -11.79
C ASP A 36 -13.19 -2.75 -11.50
N MET A 37 -12.95 -1.44 -11.62
CA MET A 37 -11.64 -0.85 -11.34
C MET A 37 -11.29 -0.94 -9.86
N THR A 38 -12.23 -0.58 -8.99
CA THR A 38 -12.00 -0.63 -7.53
C THR A 38 -11.79 -2.06 -7.04
N ASP A 39 -12.55 -3.02 -7.55
CA ASP A 39 -12.40 -4.44 -7.22
C ASP A 39 -11.07 -5.01 -7.69
N ALA A 40 -10.60 -4.63 -8.88
CA ALA A 40 -9.31 -5.03 -9.39
C ALA A 40 -8.17 -4.47 -8.52
N ILE A 41 -8.23 -3.20 -8.14
CA ILE A 41 -7.23 -2.56 -7.27
C ILE A 41 -7.22 -3.22 -5.88
N ILE A 42 -8.38 -3.47 -5.28
CA ILE A 42 -8.49 -4.15 -3.99
C ILE A 42 -7.86 -5.55 -4.04
N ALA A 43 -8.12 -6.32 -5.11
CA ALA A 43 -7.56 -7.64 -5.29
C ALA A 43 -6.04 -7.60 -5.42
N GLU A 44 -5.52 -6.74 -6.29
CA GLU A 44 -4.08 -6.64 -6.54
C GLU A 44 -3.32 -6.04 -5.34
N ALA A 45 -3.87 -5.04 -4.65
CA ALA A 45 -3.30 -4.52 -3.41
C ALA A 45 -3.22 -5.61 -2.34
N GLY A 46 -4.29 -6.39 -2.19
CA GLY A 46 -4.32 -7.53 -1.25
C GLY A 46 -3.28 -8.59 -1.59
N ARG A 47 -3.14 -8.94 -2.86
CA ARG A 47 -2.13 -9.88 -3.34
C ARG A 47 -0.71 -9.36 -3.08
N PHE A 48 -0.41 -8.12 -3.52
CA PHE A 48 0.89 -7.50 -3.33
C PHE A 48 1.30 -7.48 -1.85
N VAL A 49 0.40 -7.04 -0.98
CA VAL A 49 0.72 -6.94 0.45
C VAL A 49 0.92 -8.33 1.07
N SER A 50 0.10 -9.32 0.68
CA SER A 50 0.21 -10.69 1.23
C SER A 50 1.47 -11.42 0.74
N GLU A 51 1.87 -11.22 -0.52
CA GLU A 51 2.96 -11.96 -1.15
C GLU A 51 4.33 -11.26 -1.03
N VAL A 52 4.35 -9.92 -1.00
CA VAL A 52 5.60 -9.14 -1.02
C VAL A 52 5.89 -8.52 0.34
N ILE A 53 4.89 -7.92 0.98
CA ILE A 53 5.10 -7.13 2.21
C ILE A 53 5.06 -8.01 3.46
N ALA A 54 4.05 -8.85 3.60
CA ALA A 54 3.88 -9.67 4.81
C ALA A 54 5.06 -10.61 5.07
N PRO A 55 5.68 -11.27 4.07
CA PRO A 55 6.79 -12.19 4.31
C PRO A 55 8.02 -11.53 4.93
N ILE A 56 8.27 -10.23 4.64
CA ILE A 56 9.44 -9.52 5.15
C ILE A 56 9.21 -8.87 6.51
N ASN A 57 8.01 -8.97 7.08
CA ASN A 57 7.69 -8.33 8.35
C ASN A 57 8.54 -8.90 9.50
N LEU A 58 8.54 -10.22 9.67
CA LEU A 58 9.22 -10.87 10.78
C LEU A 58 10.76 -10.77 10.68
N SER A 59 11.31 -10.97 9.49
CA SER A 59 12.75 -10.79 9.27
C SER A 59 13.17 -9.35 9.52
N GLY A 60 12.38 -8.40 9.04
CA GLY A 60 12.64 -6.99 9.26
C GLY A 60 12.57 -6.56 10.72
N ASP A 61 11.67 -7.15 11.53
CA ASP A 61 11.60 -6.88 12.97
C ASP A 61 12.82 -7.45 13.72
N ARG A 62 13.31 -8.61 13.28
CA ARG A 62 14.49 -9.26 13.90
C ARG A 62 15.81 -8.60 13.51
N GLU A 63 15.99 -8.29 12.23
CA GLU A 63 17.22 -7.70 11.71
C GLU A 63 17.35 -6.22 12.10
N GLY A 64 16.25 -5.47 11.98
CA GLY A 64 16.27 -4.01 12.16
C GLY A 64 17.11 -3.29 11.11
N CYS A 65 17.22 -1.97 11.23
CA CYS A 65 18.11 -1.16 10.40
C CYS A 65 19.46 -0.98 11.09
N THR A 66 20.54 -1.05 10.32
CA THR A 66 21.90 -0.78 10.81
C THR A 66 22.37 0.57 10.32
N ARG A 67 22.68 1.48 11.25
CA ARG A 67 23.29 2.77 10.94
C ARG A 67 24.82 2.62 11.00
N HIS A 68 25.49 3.06 9.96
CA HIS A 68 26.95 3.05 9.85
C HIS A 68 27.58 4.36 10.33
N PRO A 69 28.89 4.37 10.70
CA PRO A 69 29.59 5.58 11.16
C PRO A 69 29.61 6.72 10.14
N ASP A 70 29.55 6.40 8.85
CA ASP A 70 29.49 7.36 7.74
C ASP A 70 28.10 7.98 7.54
N GLY A 71 27.13 7.62 8.38
CA GLY A 71 25.75 8.12 8.31
C GLY A 71 24.84 7.31 7.39
N THR A 72 25.34 6.35 6.63
CA THR A 72 24.52 5.47 5.80
C THR A 72 23.71 4.49 6.64
N VAL A 73 22.60 4.00 6.06
CA VAL A 73 21.71 3.03 6.72
C VAL A 73 21.53 1.82 5.82
N THR A 74 21.77 0.64 6.38
CA THR A 74 21.39 -0.64 5.75
C THR A 74 20.02 -1.07 6.25
N THR A 75 19.08 -1.26 5.33
CA THR A 75 17.75 -1.80 5.64
C THR A 75 17.78 -3.33 5.68
N PRO A 76 16.82 -3.97 6.39
CA PRO A 76 16.72 -5.42 6.40
C PRO A 76 16.58 -6.02 5.00
N ALA A 77 16.92 -7.29 4.86
CA ALA A 77 16.83 -8.01 3.59
C ALA A 77 15.40 -7.96 3.01
N GLY A 78 15.28 -7.76 1.70
CA GLY A 78 14.01 -7.70 0.98
C GLY A 78 13.30 -6.34 0.99
N PHE A 79 13.65 -5.41 1.89
CA PHE A 79 12.95 -4.13 2.00
C PHE A 79 13.13 -3.24 0.77
N LYS A 80 14.34 -3.15 0.23
CA LYS A 80 14.61 -2.36 -0.99
C LYS A 80 13.83 -2.89 -2.19
N GLU A 81 13.78 -4.21 -2.32
CA GLU A 81 13.04 -4.85 -3.40
C GLU A 81 11.53 -4.66 -3.26
N ALA A 82 10.98 -4.84 -2.07
CA ALA A 82 9.57 -4.60 -1.80
C ALA A 82 9.18 -3.14 -2.07
N TYR A 83 10.04 -2.20 -1.70
CA TYR A 83 9.82 -0.79 -1.98
C TYR A 83 9.87 -0.48 -3.48
N ARG A 84 10.84 -1.06 -4.19
CA ARG A 84 10.91 -0.92 -5.66
C ARG A 84 9.62 -1.38 -6.31
N GLN A 85 9.12 -2.55 -5.94
CA GLN A 85 7.86 -3.08 -6.45
C GLN A 85 6.66 -2.20 -6.06
N TYR A 86 6.65 -1.63 -4.85
CA TYR A 86 5.62 -0.69 -4.41
C TYR A 86 5.57 0.57 -5.29
N VAL A 87 6.74 1.13 -5.59
CA VAL A 87 6.86 2.31 -6.46
C VAL A 87 6.49 1.99 -7.90
N GLU A 88 7.04 0.90 -8.46
CA GLU A 88 6.77 0.47 -9.84
C GLU A 88 5.30 0.11 -10.06
N GLY A 89 4.63 -0.43 -9.04
CA GLY A 89 3.20 -0.71 -9.05
C GLY A 89 2.32 0.54 -8.92
N GLY A 90 2.89 1.71 -8.67
CA GLY A 90 2.15 2.97 -8.53
C GLY A 90 1.30 3.05 -7.26
N TRP A 91 1.56 2.20 -6.27
CA TRP A 91 0.74 2.09 -5.06
C TRP A 91 0.73 3.35 -4.20
N GLY A 92 1.81 4.12 -4.21
CA GLY A 92 1.91 5.39 -3.47
C GLY A 92 1.23 6.58 -4.17
N THR A 93 0.80 6.41 -5.42
CA THR A 93 0.27 7.51 -6.24
C THR A 93 -1.16 7.28 -6.73
N LEU A 94 -1.89 6.33 -6.14
CA LEU A 94 -3.27 6.00 -6.55
C LEU A 94 -4.19 7.23 -6.59
N SER A 95 -4.10 8.10 -5.60
CA SER A 95 -4.92 9.31 -5.48
C SER A 95 -4.21 10.61 -5.86
N ALA A 96 -3.00 10.51 -6.39
CA ALA A 96 -2.30 11.69 -6.87
C ALA A 96 -2.82 12.10 -8.26
N PRO A 97 -2.76 13.42 -8.61
CA PRO A 97 -3.17 13.89 -9.93
C PRO A 97 -2.32 13.29 -11.06
N ALA A 98 -2.96 12.94 -12.18
CA ALA A 98 -2.28 12.40 -13.36
C ALA A 98 -1.21 13.35 -13.91
N ALA A 99 -1.39 14.66 -13.75
CA ALA A 99 -0.40 15.67 -14.13
C ALA A 99 0.96 15.48 -13.43
N TYR A 100 0.99 14.81 -12.29
CA TYR A 100 2.18 14.48 -11.50
C TYR A 100 2.51 12.99 -11.49
N GLY A 101 1.97 12.23 -12.43
CA GLY A 101 2.21 10.79 -12.55
C GLY A 101 1.33 9.92 -11.64
N GLY A 102 0.24 10.46 -11.11
CA GLY A 102 -0.75 9.73 -10.34
C GLY A 102 -1.84 9.09 -11.19
N GLN A 103 -2.80 8.46 -10.53
CA GLN A 103 -3.87 7.70 -11.19
C GLN A 103 -5.25 8.38 -11.08
N ASP A 104 -5.33 9.59 -10.51
CA ASP A 104 -6.58 10.36 -10.31
C ASP A 104 -7.72 9.57 -9.66
N LEU A 105 -7.40 8.62 -8.78
CA LEU A 105 -8.42 7.86 -8.06
C LEU A 105 -8.84 8.59 -6.77
N PRO A 106 -10.04 8.33 -6.26
CA PRO A 106 -10.46 8.88 -4.97
C PRO A 106 -9.51 8.50 -3.85
N HIS A 107 -9.33 9.39 -2.88
CA HIS A 107 -8.40 9.20 -1.77
C HIS A 107 -8.64 7.91 -0.97
N VAL A 108 -9.87 7.43 -0.92
CA VAL A 108 -10.22 6.16 -0.26
C VAL A 108 -9.43 4.98 -0.82
N MET A 109 -9.05 4.99 -2.10
CA MET A 109 -8.24 3.91 -2.69
C MET A 109 -6.82 3.89 -2.12
N GLY A 110 -6.22 5.06 -1.91
CA GLY A 110 -4.95 5.18 -1.19
C GLY A 110 -5.05 4.70 0.26
N LEU A 111 -6.12 5.06 0.96
CA LEU A 111 -6.36 4.61 2.34
C LEU A 111 -6.51 3.09 2.46
N ILE A 112 -7.11 2.42 1.46
CA ILE A 112 -7.20 0.96 1.42
C ILE A 112 -5.80 0.34 1.35
N MET A 113 -4.93 0.88 0.50
CA MET A 113 -3.55 0.40 0.41
C MET A 113 -2.79 0.62 1.72
N GLU A 114 -2.94 1.78 2.35
CA GLU A 114 -2.35 2.06 3.67
C GLU A 114 -2.85 1.11 4.75
N LEU A 115 -4.16 0.83 4.77
CA LEU A 115 -4.76 -0.14 5.70
C LEU A 115 -4.13 -1.54 5.54
N TYR A 116 -3.96 -2.01 4.30
CA TYR A 116 -3.35 -3.30 4.04
C TYR A 116 -1.88 -3.33 4.47
N LEU A 117 -1.11 -2.30 4.13
CA LEU A 117 0.28 -2.16 4.57
C LEU A 117 0.39 -2.17 6.10
N ALA A 118 -0.43 -1.38 6.78
CA ALA A 118 -0.42 -1.27 8.24
C ALA A 118 -0.82 -2.58 8.92
N SER A 119 -1.78 -3.32 8.34
CA SER A 119 -2.25 -4.58 8.91
C SER A 119 -1.29 -5.76 8.67
N ALA A 120 -0.54 -5.74 7.57
CA ALA A 120 0.45 -6.76 7.24
C ALA A 120 1.76 -6.60 8.01
N LYS A 121 2.04 -5.38 8.45
CA LYS A 121 3.22 -5.03 9.23
C LYS A 121 2.76 -4.62 10.62
N ASP A 122 3.22 -5.33 11.64
CA ASP A 122 2.97 -4.97 13.02
C ASP A 122 3.48 -3.54 13.33
N ARG A 123 2.97 -2.95 14.40
CA ARG A 123 3.14 -1.55 14.87
C ARG A 123 4.49 -0.87 14.68
N LYS A 124 5.56 -1.62 14.45
CA LYS A 124 6.93 -1.09 14.29
C LYS A 124 7.30 -0.70 12.86
N SER A 125 6.46 -0.97 11.90
CA SER A 125 6.78 -0.80 10.49
C SER A 125 6.11 0.39 9.80
N THR A 126 5.55 1.33 10.53
CA THR A 126 5.19 2.68 10.06
C THR A 126 6.36 3.37 9.32
N ARG A 127 7.55 2.76 9.36
CA ARG A 127 8.77 3.25 8.71
C ARG A 127 8.85 3.00 7.20
N LEU A 128 7.97 2.20 6.60
CA LEU A 128 7.87 2.15 5.12
C LEU A 128 7.09 3.34 4.55
N ASN A 129 6.20 3.93 5.36
CA ASN A 129 5.48 5.15 5.00
C ASN A 129 6.25 6.44 5.36
N SER A 130 7.31 6.37 6.14
CA SER A 130 8.16 7.52 6.33
C SER A 130 9.16 7.56 5.19
N SER A 131 8.90 8.40 4.22
CA SER A 131 9.81 8.80 3.14
C SER A 131 11.22 9.20 3.61
N HIS A 132 11.42 9.35 4.92
CA HIS A 132 12.70 9.71 5.54
C HIS A 132 13.70 8.56 5.67
N VAL A 133 13.30 7.29 5.54
CA VAL A 133 14.22 6.15 5.69
C VAL A 133 14.71 5.63 4.33
N LEU A 134 14.11 6.08 3.24
CA LEU A 134 14.37 5.55 1.90
C LEU A 134 15.08 6.54 0.97
N ILE A 135 15.33 7.77 1.41
CA ILE A 135 15.98 8.84 0.65
C ILE A 135 17.40 9.13 1.19
N SER A 136 17.94 8.26 2.04
CA SER A 136 19.34 8.41 2.50
C SER A 136 20.21 7.40 1.82
#